data_c7bf96baf3c8f0dc530dfc642e35e615
#
_entry.id   c7bf96baf3c8f0dc530dfc642e35e615
#
_cell.length_a   1.000
_cell.length_b   1.000
_cell.length_c   1.000
_cell.angle_alpha   90.00
_cell.angle_beta   90.00
_cell.angle_gamma   90.00
#
_symmetry.space_group_name_H-M   'P 1'
#
loop_
_entity.id
_entity.type
_entity.pdbx_description
1 polymer ?
#
loop_
_entity_poly.entity_id
_entity_poly.type
_entity_poly.pdbx_seq_one_letter_code
_entity_poly.pdbx_strand_id
1 'polypeptide(L)'
;MGIFSNMRKPKGKLGNIQLKSMNKEHTPLALWNLKHLDIKPDDIVLDVGCGGGININRMAEKAKKVYGVDYSIESVKLSREVNRDLIGQGKVEVLEGDVQSLPFEDNTFDIITAFETVYFWPNIEKSFGEVKRVLKPGGTFMMGMESNGSDNIPMKISKKLIDMEVYSDDELTGFLKANDYSNITVYLRDAKNREEIIKANGEVKRIKDDYDHASFSDKFLEWMTITAEK
;
A
#
# COMPACT_ATOMS: atom_id res chain seq x y z
N MET A 1 14.34 16.16 17.17
CA MET A 1 13.60 15.26 16.30
C MET A 1 12.94 16.10 15.21
N GLY A 2 13.35 15.91 13.97
CA GLY A 2 12.88 16.75 12.85
C GLY A 2 11.46 16.37 12.44
N ILE A 3 10.76 17.29 11.78
CA ILE A 3 9.42 17.10 11.20
C ILE A 3 9.39 15.84 10.31
N PHE A 4 10.48 15.53 9.63
CA PHE A 4 10.61 14.38 8.72
C PHE A 4 10.67 13.01 9.41
N SER A 5 11.14 12.93 10.67
CA SER A 5 11.11 11.66 11.43
C SER A 5 9.69 11.20 11.80
N ASN A 6 8.73 12.12 11.78
CA ASN A 6 7.31 11.83 12.02
C ASN A 6 6.63 11.19 10.79
N MET A 7 7.20 11.31 9.59
CA MET A 7 6.61 10.70 8.38
C MET A 7 6.72 9.17 8.43
N ARG A 8 7.84 8.66 8.95
CA ARG A 8 8.05 7.20 9.09
C ARG A 8 7.35 6.62 10.31
N LYS A 9 7.39 7.31 11.46
CA LYS A 9 6.74 6.87 12.69
C LYS A 9 6.07 8.08 13.39
N PRO A 10 4.83 8.39 13.01
CA PRO A 10 4.09 9.51 13.59
C PRO A 10 4.00 9.42 15.12
N LYS A 11 4.27 10.52 15.81
CA LYS A 11 4.22 10.60 17.28
C LYS A 11 3.49 11.85 17.74
N GLY A 12 2.65 11.69 18.77
CA GLY A 12 1.95 12.79 19.45
C GLY A 12 0.98 13.57 18.55
N LYS A 13 0.58 14.77 19.00
CA LYS A 13 -0.42 15.60 18.29
C LYS A 13 -0.01 15.97 16.87
N LEU A 14 1.27 16.27 16.62
CA LEU A 14 1.77 16.58 15.27
C LEU A 14 1.72 15.36 14.35
N GLY A 15 2.05 14.18 14.85
CA GLY A 15 1.92 12.94 14.09
C GLY A 15 0.47 12.66 13.69
N ASN A 16 -0.48 12.92 14.59
CA ASN A 16 -1.90 12.73 14.32
C ASN A 16 -2.44 13.70 13.24
N ILE A 17 -2.01 14.97 13.25
CA ILE A 17 -2.34 15.95 12.21
C ILE A 17 -1.79 15.49 10.86
N GLN A 18 -0.54 15.02 10.84
CA GLN A 18 0.10 14.53 9.64
C GLN A 18 -0.61 13.30 9.05
N LEU A 19 -0.96 12.31 9.87
CA LEU A 19 -1.73 11.15 9.44
C LEU A 19 -3.08 11.52 8.81
N LYS A 20 -3.79 12.50 9.39
CA LYS A 20 -5.05 13.02 8.84
C LYS A 20 -4.84 13.71 7.48
N SER A 21 -3.74 14.45 7.32
CA SER A 21 -3.36 15.06 6.04
C SER A 21 -3.04 13.98 5.00
N MET A 22 -2.22 12.99 5.35
CA MET A 22 -1.86 11.87 4.47
C MET A 22 -3.09 11.07 4.01
N ASN A 23 -4.06 10.81 4.90
CA ASN A 23 -5.32 10.17 4.54
C ASN A 23 -6.05 10.89 3.40
N LYS A 24 -5.94 12.22 3.33
CA LYS A 24 -6.58 13.04 2.30
C LYS A 24 -5.74 13.13 1.04
N GLU A 25 -4.44 13.40 1.21
CA GLU A 25 -3.50 13.64 0.10
C GLU A 25 -3.29 12.41 -0.77
N HIS A 26 -3.19 11.20 -0.15
CA HIS A 26 -3.00 9.95 -0.88
C HIS A 26 -4.31 9.30 -1.36
N THR A 27 -5.45 9.98 -1.20
CA THR A 27 -6.74 9.45 -1.68
C THR A 27 -6.75 9.15 -3.17
N PRO A 28 -6.26 10.04 -4.07
CA PRO A 28 -6.27 9.78 -5.50
C PRO A 28 -5.48 8.51 -5.87
N LEU A 29 -4.27 8.38 -5.33
CA LEU A 29 -3.43 7.21 -5.54
C LEU A 29 -4.10 5.92 -5.03
N ALA A 30 -4.66 5.96 -3.82
CA ALA A 30 -5.31 4.79 -3.22
C ALA A 30 -6.53 4.33 -4.05
N LEU A 31 -7.32 5.24 -4.57
CA LEU A 31 -8.46 4.92 -5.45
C LEU A 31 -8.00 4.34 -6.78
N TRP A 32 -6.93 4.89 -7.35
CA TRP A 32 -6.33 4.36 -8.56
C TRP A 32 -5.75 2.95 -8.33
N ASN A 33 -5.07 2.71 -7.21
CA ASN A 33 -4.58 1.38 -6.85
C ASN A 33 -5.72 0.37 -6.67
N LEU A 34 -6.78 0.75 -5.94
CA LEU A 34 -7.90 -0.13 -5.64
C LEU A 34 -8.70 -0.55 -6.88
N LYS A 35 -8.64 0.18 -8.01
CA LYS A 35 -9.27 -0.27 -9.27
C LYS A 35 -8.64 -1.53 -9.85
N HIS A 36 -7.39 -1.85 -9.44
CA HIS A 36 -6.67 -3.06 -9.86
C HIS A 36 -6.89 -4.25 -8.94
N LEU A 37 -7.78 -4.13 -7.93
CA LEU A 37 -8.17 -5.20 -7.03
C LEU A 37 -9.64 -5.57 -7.20
N ASP A 38 -9.88 -6.85 -7.36
CA ASP A 38 -11.23 -7.43 -7.37
C ASP A 38 -11.57 -8.00 -5.99
N ILE A 39 -11.94 -7.11 -5.05
CA ILE A 39 -12.34 -7.48 -3.69
C ILE A 39 -13.75 -8.05 -3.71
N LYS A 40 -13.91 -9.28 -3.22
CA LYS A 40 -15.17 -10.02 -3.18
C LYS A 40 -15.82 -9.95 -1.80
N PRO A 41 -17.16 -10.15 -1.70
CA PRO A 41 -17.90 -10.08 -0.43
C PRO A 41 -17.46 -11.07 0.64
N ASP A 42 -16.82 -12.18 0.26
CA ASP A 42 -16.32 -13.19 1.19
C ASP A 42 -14.86 -13.06 1.57
N ASP A 43 -14.13 -12.10 0.95
CA ASP A 43 -12.70 -11.92 1.17
C ASP A 43 -12.39 -11.40 2.57
N ILE A 44 -11.31 -11.96 3.13
CA ILE A 44 -10.63 -11.45 4.32
C ILE A 44 -9.39 -10.70 3.87
N VAL A 45 -9.31 -9.41 4.16
CA VAL A 45 -8.28 -8.50 3.67
C VAL A 45 -7.39 -8.03 4.81
N LEU A 46 -6.08 -7.90 4.56
CA LEU A 46 -5.11 -7.27 5.46
C LEU A 46 -4.49 -6.05 4.79
N ASP A 47 -4.47 -4.91 5.49
CA ASP A 47 -3.72 -3.71 5.11
C ASP A 47 -2.47 -3.58 5.98
N VAL A 48 -1.28 -3.76 5.39
CA VAL A 48 0.00 -3.72 6.10
C VAL A 48 0.62 -2.32 6.00
N GLY A 49 0.86 -1.69 7.16
CA GLY A 49 1.20 -0.28 7.25
C GLY A 49 -0.01 0.61 7.03
N CYS A 50 -1.13 0.27 7.68
CA CYS A 50 -2.44 0.87 7.43
C CYS A 50 -2.56 2.36 7.79
N GLY A 51 -1.56 2.95 8.45
CA GLY A 51 -1.53 4.36 8.80
C GLY A 51 -2.79 4.84 9.52
N GLY A 52 -3.42 5.88 8.97
CA GLY A 52 -4.66 6.44 9.52
C GLY A 52 -5.94 5.66 9.20
N GLY A 53 -5.86 4.52 8.51
CA GLY A 53 -6.94 3.54 8.34
C GLY A 53 -8.03 3.89 7.33
N ILE A 54 -7.85 4.90 6.49
CA ILE A 54 -8.88 5.28 5.50
C ILE A 54 -9.05 4.22 4.41
N ASN A 55 -7.98 3.52 4.02
CA ASN A 55 -8.06 2.44 3.03
C ASN A 55 -8.74 1.20 3.60
N ILE A 56 -8.56 0.89 4.90
CA ILE A 56 -9.35 -0.12 5.60
C ILE A 56 -10.84 0.16 5.43
N ASN A 57 -11.27 1.41 5.68
CA ASN A 57 -12.67 1.82 5.54
C ASN A 57 -13.19 1.55 4.12
N ARG A 58 -12.43 1.95 3.08
CA ARG A 58 -12.79 1.74 1.66
C ARG A 58 -12.91 0.25 1.30
N MET A 59 -11.95 -0.57 1.74
CA MET A 59 -11.97 -2.01 1.46
C MET A 59 -13.09 -2.72 2.21
N ALA A 60 -13.43 -2.26 3.41
CA ALA A 60 -14.51 -2.81 4.21
C ALA A 60 -15.90 -2.61 3.58
N GLU A 61 -16.08 -1.71 2.62
CA GLU A 61 -17.33 -1.58 1.87
C GLU A 61 -17.65 -2.84 1.06
N LYS A 62 -16.60 -3.54 0.58
CA LYS A 62 -16.72 -4.72 -0.31
C LYS A 62 -16.42 -6.03 0.42
N ALA A 63 -15.33 -6.08 1.20
CA ALA A 63 -14.83 -7.28 1.84
C ALA A 63 -15.72 -7.78 2.98
N LYS A 64 -15.59 -9.06 3.33
CA LYS A 64 -16.21 -9.66 4.51
C LYS A 64 -15.64 -9.08 5.80
N LYS A 65 -14.32 -9.04 5.90
CA LYS A 65 -13.60 -8.51 7.06
C LYS A 65 -12.27 -7.90 6.61
N VAL A 66 -11.86 -6.78 7.22
CA VAL A 66 -10.59 -6.13 6.96
C VAL A 66 -9.80 -6.01 8.26
N TYR A 67 -8.55 -6.43 8.20
CA TYR A 67 -7.55 -6.22 9.24
C TYR A 67 -6.59 -5.10 8.83
N GLY A 68 -6.14 -4.34 9.79
CA GLY A 68 -5.05 -3.38 9.61
C GLY A 68 -3.92 -3.66 10.59
N VAL A 69 -2.69 -3.59 10.11
CA VAL A 69 -1.49 -3.65 10.96
C VAL A 69 -0.62 -2.43 10.70
N ASP A 70 -0.15 -1.81 11.77
CA ASP A 70 0.85 -0.75 11.70
C ASP A 70 1.80 -0.85 12.90
N TYR A 71 3.08 -0.55 12.69
CA TYR A 71 4.09 -0.58 13.77
C TYR A 71 4.05 0.67 14.65
N SER A 72 3.30 1.69 14.26
CA SER A 72 3.10 2.93 15.01
C SER A 72 1.80 2.87 15.81
N ILE A 73 1.91 2.91 17.11
CA ILE A 73 0.73 2.95 17.99
C ILE A 73 -0.18 4.17 17.74
N GLU A 74 0.38 5.28 17.24
CA GLU A 74 -0.42 6.47 16.92
C GLU A 74 -1.24 6.23 15.62
N SER A 75 -0.66 5.54 14.62
CA SER A 75 -1.39 5.08 13.43
C SER A 75 -2.53 4.16 13.82
N VAL A 76 -2.26 3.17 14.67
CA VAL A 76 -3.27 2.22 15.18
C VAL A 76 -4.41 2.93 15.90
N LYS A 77 -4.11 3.90 16.77
CA LYS A 77 -5.14 4.69 17.48
C LYS A 77 -6.02 5.46 16.52
N LEU A 78 -5.42 6.16 15.54
CA LEU A 78 -6.19 6.91 14.55
C LEU A 78 -7.00 6.00 13.65
N SER A 79 -6.41 4.89 13.19
CA SER A 79 -7.11 3.90 12.38
C SER A 79 -8.33 3.32 13.09
N ARG A 80 -8.20 3.05 14.41
CA ARG A 80 -9.34 2.62 15.26
C ARG A 80 -10.38 3.71 15.43
N GLU A 81 -9.98 4.98 15.54
CA GLU A 81 -10.91 6.13 15.60
C GLU A 81 -11.71 6.25 14.30
N VAL A 82 -11.02 6.20 13.14
CA VAL A 82 -11.63 6.31 11.80
C VAL A 82 -12.60 5.17 11.52
N ASN A 83 -12.28 3.95 11.98
CA ASN A 83 -13.06 2.75 11.70
C ASN A 83 -13.92 2.29 12.88
N ARG A 84 -14.22 3.14 13.86
CA ARG A 84 -14.90 2.79 15.11
C ARG A 84 -16.18 2.01 14.90
N ASP A 85 -17.02 2.46 13.98
CA ASP A 85 -18.34 1.86 13.74
C ASP A 85 -18.20 0.47 13.09
N LEU A 86 -17.25 0.32 12.16
CA LEU A 86 -16.95 -0.96 11.51
C LEU A 86 -16.30 -1.96 12.49
N ILE A 87 -15.50 -1.47 13.43
CA ILE A 87 -14.96 -2.29 14.54
C ILE A 87 -16.08 -2.76 15.44
N GLY A 88 -17.02 -1.86 15.81
CA GLY A 88 -18.20 -2.21 16.61
C GLY A 88 -19.10 -3.27 15.94
N GLN A 89 -19.11 -3.33 14.62
CA GLN A 89 -19.81 -4.35 13.83
C GLN A 89 -19.00 -5.65 13.66
N GLY A 90 -17.76 -5.71 14.14
CA GLY A 90 -16.86 -6.86 13.95
C GLY A 90 -16.27 -6.98 12.53
N LYS A 91 -16.51 -5.98 11.68
CA LYS A 91 -16.07 -5.97 10.27
C LYS A 91 -14.61 -5.51 10.08
N VAL A 92 -14.09 -4.75 11.03
CA VAL A 92 -12.70 -4.25 11.02
C VAL A 92 -11.99 -4.59 12.32
N GLU A 93 -10.71 -4.92 12.21
CA GLU A 93 -9.82 -5.10 13.35
C GLU A 93 -8.48 -4.42 13.04
N VAL A 94 -7.90 -3.69 14.00
CA VAL A 94 -6.63 -2.98 13.81
C VAL A 94 -5.68 -3.31 14.96
N LEU A 95 -4.48 -3.76 14.60
CA LEU A 95 -3.45 -4.25 15.52
C LEU A 95 -2.15 -3.46 15.36
N GLU A 96 -1.38 -3.35 16.46
CA GLU A 96 0.02 -2.98 16.37
C GLU A 96 0.85 -4.21 16.00
N GLY A 97 1.75 -4.08 15.02
CA GLY A 97 2.58 -5.20 14.58
C GLY A 97 3.66 -4.79 13.59
N ASP A 98 4.61 -5.70 13.38
CA ASP A 98 5.73 -5.55 12.46
C ASP A 98 5.51 -6.47 11.25
N VAL A 99 5.74 -5.94 10.05
CA VAL A 99 5.63 -6.69 8.80
C VAL A 99 6.54 -7.92 8.74
N GLN A 100 7.65 -7.93 9.49
CA GLN A 100 8.56 -9.07 9.57
C GLN A 100 8.09 -10.20 10.51
N SER A 101 7.00 -9.97 11.25
CA SER A 101 6.40 -10.93 12.18
C SER A 101 4.93 -10.58 12.41
N LEU A 102 4.11 -10.86 11.40
CA LEU A 102 2.68 -10.58 11.42
C LEU A 102 1.95 -11.49 12.41
N PRO A 103 1.08 -10.94 13.29
CA PRO A 103 0.41 -11.72 14.35
C PRO A 103 -0.78 -12.53 13.83
N PHE A 104 -0.58 -13.27 12.73
CA PHE A 104 -1.62 -14.07 12.09
C PHE A 104 -1.09 -15.45 11.71
N GLU A 105 -2.00 -16.41 11.64
CA GLU A 105 -1.74 -17.75 11.16
C GLU A 105 -1.41 -17.76 9.66
N ASP A 106 -0.75 -18.83 9.21
CA ASP A 106 -0.50 -19.07 7.78
C ASP A 106 -1.81 -19.11 7.00
N ASN A 107 -1.79 -18.64 5.75
CA ASN A 107 -2.92 -18.75 4.82
C ASN A 107 -4.23 -18.18 5.37
N THR A 108 -4.17 -17.00 6.00
CA THR A 108 -5.33 -16.34 6.61
C THR A 108 -6.07 -15.44 5.63
N PHE A 109 -5.36 -14.70 4.76
CA PHE A 109 -5.92 -13.62 3.97
C PHE A 109 -6.09 -13.98 2.51
N ASP A 110 -7.20 -13.54 1.91
CA ASP A 110 -7.46 -13.64 0.48
C ASP A 110 -6.71 -12.53 -0.28
N ILE A 111 -6.64 -11.34 0.33
CA ILE A 111 -5.95 -10.17 -0.22
C ILE A 111 -5.11 -9.53 0.87
N ILE A 112 -3.89 -9.11 0.50
CA ILE A 112 -3.04 -8.26 1.34
C ILE A 112 -2.69 -7.00 0.56
N THR A 113 -2.79 -5.84 1.19
CA THR A 113 -2.46 -4.54 0.60
C THR A 113 -1.35 -3.83 1.37
N ALA A 114 -0.58 -3.01 0.66
CA ALA A 114 0.45 -2.13 1.20
C ALA A 114 0.44 -0.80 0.44
N PHE A 115 -0.17 0.26 1.01
CA PHE A 115 -0.24 1.58 0.38
C PHE A 115 0.82 2.50 0.97
N GLU A 116 1.74 2.99 0.14
CA GLU A 116 2.76 3.98 0.51
C GLU A 116 3.63 3.57 1.73
N THR A 117 3.85 2.28 1.94
CA THR A 117 4.53 1.77 3.13
C THR A 117 5.76 0.92 2.84
N VAL A 118 5.84 0.26 1.67
CA VAL A 118 6.93 -0.66 1.28
C VAL A 118 8.30 0.02 1.35
N TYR A 119 8.39 1.33 1.13
CA TYR A 119 9.60 2.14 1.27
C TYR A 119 10.27 2.06 2.64
N PHE A 120 9.51 1.71 3.67
CA PHE A 120 9.93 1.69 5.08
C PHE A 120 10.13 0.28 5.62
N TRP A 121 9.86 -0.74 4.82
CA TRP A 121 9.96 -2.13 5.28
C TRP A 121 11.43 -2.53 5.44
N PRO A 122 11.82 -2.97 6.63
CA PRO A 122 13.17 -3.49 6.81
C PRO A 122 13.29 -4.85 6.12
N ASN A 123 14.45 -5.13 5.53
CA ASN A 123 14.71 -6.40 4.85
C ASN A 123 13.53 -6.86 3.99
N ILE A 124 13.42 -6.25 2.82
CA ILE A 124 12.26 -6.40 1.92
C ILE A 124 11.95 -7.85 1.55
N GLU A 125 12.99 -8.68 1.36
CA GLU A 125 12.83 -10.11 1.04
C GLU A 125 12.15 -10.87 2.19
N LYS A 126 12.63 -10.66 3.43
CA LYS A 126 11.99 -11.25 4.61
C LYS A 126 10.56 -10.77 4.79
N SER A 127 10.33 -9.49 4.57
CA SER A 127 8.99 -8.89 4.68
C SER A 127 8.02 -9.48 3.65
N PHE A 128 8.47 -9.68 2.41
CA PHE A 128 7.65 -10.33 1.37
C PHE A 128 7.39 -11.80 1.68
N GLY A 129 8.38 -12.51 2.26
CA GLY A 129 8.19 -13.88 2.73
C GLY A 129 7.13 -14.00 3.83
N GLU A 130 7.11 -13.05 4.77
CA GLU A 130 6.12 -13.02 5.85
C GLU A 130 4.72 -12.66 5.34
N VAL A 131 4.61 -11.69 4.42
CA VAL A 131 3.35 -11.38 3.72
C VAL A 131 2.84 -12.63 2.99
N LYS A 132 3.72 -13.35 2.28
CA LYS A 132 3.36 -14.61 1.61
C LYS A 132 2.90 -15.68 2.58
N ARG A 133 3.54 -15.79 3.76
CA ARG A 133 3.15 -16.78 4.77
C ARG A 133 1.68 -16.65 5.13
N VAL A 134 1.22 -15.43 5.45
CA VAL A 134 -0.15 -15.17 5.89
C VAL A 134 -1.16 -15.07 4.74
N LEU A 135 -0.71 -14.93 3.50
CA LEU A 135 -1.55 -14.95 2.31
C LEU A 135 -1.96 -16.38 1.96
N LYS A 136 -3.21 -16.60 1.58
CA LYS A 136 -3.72 -17.91 1.12
C LYS A 136 -3.11 -18.30 -0.23
N PRO A 137 -2.98 -19.61 -0.54
CA PRO A 137 -2.72 -20.05 -1.91
C PRO A 137 -3.74 -19.46 -2.90
N GLY A 138 -3.25 -18.85 -3.98
CA GLY A 138 -4.08 -18.11 -4.95
C GLY A 138 -4.57 -16.75 -4.45
N GLY A 139 -4.17 -16.31 -3.27
CA GLY A 139 -4.45 -14.98 -2.75
C GLY A 139 -3.59 -13.92 -3.42
N THR A 140 -4.04 -12.67 -3.39
CA THR A 140 -3.38 -11.54 -4.05
C THR A 140 -2.69 -10.62 -3.06
N PHE A 141 -1.41 -10.34 -3.28
CA PHE A 141 -0.68 -9.24 -2.67
C PHE A 141 -0.64 -8.05 -3.61
N MET A 142 -1.07 -6.88 -3.13
CA MET A 142 -0.98 -5.61 -3.87
C MET A 142 -0.16 -4.59 -3.11
N MET A 143 0.75 -3.93 -3.79
CA MET A 143 1.43 -2.74 -3.29
C MET A 143 1.18 -1.55 -4.21
N GLY A 144 0.91 -0.39 -3.61
CA GLY A 144 0.67 0.87 -4.31
C GLY A 144 1.63 1.95 -3.85
N MET A 145 2.26 2.66 -4.79
CA MET A 145 3.31 3.63 -4.52
C MET A 145 3.19 4.86 -5.40
N GLU A 146 3.53 6.01 -4.84
CA GLU A 146 3.57 7.32 -5.53
C GLU A 146 4.81 7.50 -6.42
N SER A 147 5.67 6.48 -6.49
CA SER A 147 6.89 6.48 -7.30
C SER A 147 7.03 5.18 -8.05
N ASN A 148 7.46 5.29 -9.30
CA ASN A 148 7.86 4.17 -10.16
C ASN A 148 9.38 3.92 -10.14
N GLY A 149 10.08 4.39 -9.12
CA GLY A 149 11.55 4.31 -9.03
C GLY A 149 12.28 5.39 -9.84
N SER A 150 11.56 6.29 -10.51
CA SER A 150 12.19 7.37 -11.24
C SER A 150 12.98 8.30 -10.33
N ASP A 151 14.20 8.61 -10.74
CA ASP A 151 15.17 9.43 -10.01
C ASP A 151 14.85 10.94 -10.14
N ASN A 152 13.60 11.33 -9.92
CA ASN A 152 13.23 12.74 -9.91
C ASN A 152 13.79 13.48 -8.67
N ILE A 153 13.99 14.80 -8.78
CA ILE A 153 14.60 15.60 -7.71
C ILE A 153 13.82 15.53 -6.38
N PRO A 154 12.50 15.62 -6.36
CA PRO A 154 11.72 15.44 -5.12
C PRO A 154 11.98 14.11 -4.43
N MET A 155 12.08 13.02 -5.19
CA MET A 155 12.29 11.69 -4.65
C MET A 155 13.70 11.51 -4.06
N LYS A 156 14.75 12.07 -4.72
CA LYS A 156 16.13 12.10 -4.17
C LYS A 156 16.20 12.82 -2.83
N ILE A 157 15.46 13.92 -2.70
CA ILE A 157 15.41 14.70 -1.46
C ILE A 157 14.66 13.88 -0.38
N SER A 158 13.55 13.27 -0.72
CA SER A 158 12.77 12.44 0.21
C SER A 158 13.56 11.23 0.71
N LYS A 159 14.25 10.49 -0.15
CA LYS A 159 15.17 9.39 0.24
C LYS A 159 16.11 9.81 1.37
N LYS A 160 16.75 10.97 1.22
CA LYS A 160 17.76 11.46 2.17
C LYS A 160 17.16 11.99 3.47
N LEU A 161 15.96 12.59 3.42
CA LEU A 161 15.35 13.27 4.59
C LEU A 161 14.54 12.32 5.46
N ILE A 162 13.93 11.27 4.89
CA ILE A 162 12.98 10.38 5.58
C ILE A 162 13.50 8.96 5.75
N ASP A 163 14.74 8.69 5.31
CA ASP A 163 15.34 7.34 5.41
C ASP A 163 14.41 6.27 4.79
N MET A 164 14.03 6.50 3.53
CA MET A 164 13.17 5.58 2.76
C MET A 164 13.93 5.00 1.58
N GLU A 165 13.66 3.73 1.28
CA GLU A 165 14.18 3.05 0.10
C GLU A 165 13.16 3.13 -1.03
N VAL A 166 13.57 3.67 -2.18
CA VAL A 166 12.71 3.74 -3.36
C VAL A 166 13.16 2.68 -4.35
N TYR A 167 12.25 1.81 -4.69
CA TYR A 167 12.48 0.68 -5.59
C TYR A 167 11.85 0.95 -6.96
N SER A 168 12.51 0.48 -8.02
CA SER A 168 11.91 0.37 -9.34
C SER A 168 10.94 -0.82 -9.41
N ASP A 169 10.10 -0.82 -10.44
CA ASP A 169 9.22 -1.96 -10.71
C ASP A 169 9.99 -3.26 -10.98
N ASP A 170 11.15 -3.18 -11.64
CA ASP A 170 12.01 -4.34 -11.89
C ASP A 170 12.60 -4.91 -10.60
N GLU A 171 13.06 -4.05 -9.67
CA GLU A 171 13.58 -4.49 -8.36
C GLU A 171 12.49 -5.16 -7.53
N LEU A 172 11.31 -4.55 -7.41
CA LEU A 172 10.21 -5.14 -6.66
C LEU A 172 9.71 -6.45 -7.28
N THR A 173 9.62 -6.51 -8.61
CA THR A 173 9.29 -7.74 -9.33
C THR A 173 10.34 -8.82 -9.09
N GLY A 174 11.63 -8.45 -9.02
CA GLY A 174 12.72 -9.36 -8.67
C GLY A 174 12.56 -9.96 -7.27
N PHE A 175 12.27 -9.14 -6.26
CA PHE A 175 12.04 -9.60 -4.89
C PHE A 175 10.78 -10.48 -4.76
N LEU A 176 9.71 -10.15 -5.50
CA LEU A 176 8.52 -11.00 -5.53
C LEU A 176 8.83 -12.37 -6.11
N LYS A 177 9.53 -12.44 -7.26
CA LYS A 177 9.97 -13.71 -7.87
C LYS A 177 10.89 -14.51 -6.97
N ALA A 178 11.82 -13.86 -6.27
CA ALA A 178 12.72 -14.51 -5.32
C ALA A 178 11.97 -15.12 -4.12
N ASN A 179 10.77 -14.64 -3.83
CA ASN A 179 9.84 -15.20 -2.85
C ASN A 179 8.76 -16.09 -3.48
N ASP A 180 8.96 -16.61 -4.70
CA ASP A 180 8.06 -17.50 -5.42
C ASP A 180 6.62 -16.95 -5.59
N TYR A 181 6.44 -15.66 -5.72
CA TYR A 181 5.17 -15.09 -6.18
C TYR A 181 5.01 -15.29 -7.69
N SER A 182 3.78 -15.49 -8.14
CA SER A 182 3.40 -15.71 -9.53
C SER A 182 2.43 -14.64 -10.03
N ASN A 183 2.06 -14.68 -11.30
CA ASN A 183 1.07 -13.79 -11.91
C ASN A 183 1.31 -12.30 -11.61
N ILE A 184 2.60 -11.90 -11.64
CA ILE A 184 2.99 -10.54 -11.28
C ILE A 184 2.57 -9.59 -12.40
N THR A 185 1.77 -8.59 -12.05
CA THR A 185 1.35 -7.51 -12.95
C THR A 185 1.74 -6.17 -12.38
N VAL A 186 2.39 -5.34 -13.20
CA VAL A 186 2.78 -3.98 -12.88
C VAL A 186 1.91 -3.01 -13.65
N TYR A 187 1.31 -2.07 -12.96
CA TYR A 187 0.56 -0.95 -13.51
C TYR A 187 1.33 0.33 -13.22
N LEU A 188 1.69 1.08 -14.25
CA LEU A 188 2.36 2.36 -14.14
C LEU A 188 1.47 3.45 -14.73
N ARG A 189 1.25 4.51 -13.97
CA ARG A 189 0.57 5.69 -14.47
C ARG A 189 1.60 6.66 -15.06
N ASP A 190 1.51 6.88 -16.36
CA ASP A 190 2.24 7.94 -17.06
C ASP A 190 1.34 9.19 -17.15
N ALA A 191 1.46 10.06 -16.16
CA ALA A 191 0.64 11.26 -16.07
C ALA A 191 0.91 12.24 -17.22
N LYS A 192 2.14 12.27 -17.77
CA LYS A 192 2.56 13.16 -18.86
C LYS A 192 1.86 12.80 -20.17
N ASN A 193 1.81 11.50 -20.50
CA ASN A 193 1.20 11.01 -21.72
C ASN A 193 -0.27 10.64 -21.53
N ARG A 194 -0.79 10.70 -20.29
CA ARG A 194 -2.13 10.27 -19.91
C ARG A 194 -2.40 8.82 -20.32
N GLU A 195 -1.44 7.98 -20.01
CA GLU A 195 -1.48 6.55 -20.29
C GLU A 195 -1.27 5.73 -19.00
N GLU A 196 -1.85 4.55 -19.01
CA GLU A 196 -1.53 3.50 -18.07
C GLU A 196 -0.75 2.41 -18.81
N ILE A 197 0.41 2.07 -18.28
CA ILE A 197 1.29 1.04 -18.83
C ILE A 197 1.13 -0.20 -17.96
N ILE A 198 0.74 -1.30 -18.57
CA ILE A 198 0.53 -2.59 -17.91
C ILE A 198 1.63 -3.55 -18.38
N LYS A 199 2.41 -4.08 -17.45
CA LYS A 199 3.44 -5.09 -17.71
C LYS A 199 3.03 -6.40 -17.04
N ALA A 200 2.79 -7.44 -17.83
CA ALA A 200 2.42 -8.76 -17.34
C ALA A 200 2.96 -9.85 -18.27
N ASN A 201 3.52 -10.93 -17.72
CA ASN A 201 3.98 -12.10 -18.47
C ASN A 201 4.93 -11.80 -19.65
N GLY A 202 5.77 -10.76 -19.49
CA GLY A 202 6.70 -10.32 -20.53
C GLY A 202 6.07 -9.44 -21.63
N GLU A 203 4.78 -9.17 -21.56
CA GLU A 203 4.05 -8.28 -22.46
C GLU A 203 3.90 -6.88 -21.83
N VAL A 204 3.89 -5.86 -22.70
CA VAL A 204 3.65 -4.46 -22.31
C VAL A 204 2.46 -3.93 -23.09
N LYS A 205 1.43 -3.53 -22.38
CA LYS A 205 0.23 -2.90 -22.94
C LYS A 205 0.14 -1.46 -22.51
N ARG A 206 -0.28 -0.56 -23.38
CA ARG A 206 -0.59 0.84 -23.06
C ARG A 206 -2.07 1.09 -23.31
N ILE A 207 -2.72 1.71 -22.34
CA ILE A 207 -4.11 2.12 -22.46
C ILE A 207 -4.24 3.59 -22.07
N LYS A 208 -5.33 4.24 -22.49
CA LYS A 208 -5.60 5.61 -22.08
C LYS A 208 -5.88 5.64 -20.57
N ASP A 209 -5.24 6.56 -19.87
CA ASP A 209 -5.57 6.85 -18.47
C ASP A 209 -6.93 7.56 -18.41
N ASP A 210 -7.91 6.92 -17.80
CA ASP A 210 -9.27 7.42 -17.60
C ASP A 210 -9.45 8.13 -16.25
N TYR A 211 -8.38 8.24 -15.48
CA TYR A 211 -8.42 8.90 -14.19
C TYR A 211 -8.75 10.39 -14.31
N ASP A 212 -9.78 10.82 -13.60
CA ASP A 212 -10.16 12.22 -13.55
C ASP A 212 -9.24 13.00 -12.60
N HIS A 213 -8.41 13.87 -13.18
CA HIS A 213 -7.40 14.65 -12.47
C HIS A 213 -8.06 15.71 -11.59
N ALA A 214 -8.34 15.40 -10.35
CA ALA A 214 -9.00 16.30 -9.40
C ALA A 214 -8.09 17.46 -8.95
N SER A 215 -6.75 17.33 -9.07
CA SER A 215 -5.81 18.39 -8.68
C SER A 215 -4.73 18.67 -9.73
N PHE A 216 -4.13 19.86 -9.67
CA PHE A 216 -3.00 20.22 -10.55
C PHE A 216 -1.77 19.35 -10.31
N SER A 217 -1.52 18.95 -9.06
CA SER A 217 -0.39 18.08 -8.67
C SER A 217 -0.49 16.69 -9.29
N ASP A 218 -1.69 16.13 -9.40
CA ASP A 218 -1.92 14.78 -9.92
C ASP A 218 -1.48 14.61 -11.39
N LYS A 219 -1.32 15.73 -12.10
CA LYS A 219 -0.85 15.76 -13.50
C LYS A 219 0.63 15.41 -13.66
N PHE A 220 1.39 15.41 -12.58
CA PHE A 220 2.84 15.22 -12.60
C PHE A 220 3.30 14.01 -11.78
N LEU A 221 2.37 13.34 -11.08
CA LEU A 221 2.69 12.20 -10.23
C LEU A 221 2.64 10.91 -11.05
N GLU A 222 3.74 10.18 -11.02
CA GLU A 222 3.85 8.85 -11.57
C GLU A 222 3.51 7.85 -10.45
N TRP A 223 2.48 7.05 -10.66
CA TRP A 223 2.03 6.05 -9.69
C TRP A 223 2.37 4.65 -10.17
N MET A 224 2.59 3.76 -9.23
CA MET A 224 2.82 2.36 -9.48
C MET A 224 1.91 1.50 -8.59
N THR A 225 1.29 0.50 -9.19
CA THR A 225 0.67 -0.62 -8.50
C THR A 225 1.31 -1.90 -8.98
N ILE A 226 1.63 -2.79 -8.05
CA ILE A 226 2.05 -4.15 -8.39
C ILE A 226 1.09 -5.12 -7.70
N THR A 227 0.56 -6.07 -8.46
CA THR A 227 -0.19 -7.22 -7.94
C THR A 227 0.58 -8.49 -8.19
N ALA A 228 0.54 -9.42 -7.23
CA ALA A 228 1.19 -10.72 -7.34
C ALA A 228 0.38 -11.78 -6.59
N GLU A 229 0.40 -13.01 -7.05
CA GLU A 229 -0.30 -14.15 -6.43
C GLU A 229 0.67 -15.08 -5.70
N LYS A 230 0.20 -15.63 -4.58
CA LYS A 230 0.91 -16.69 -3.84
C LYS A 230 0.80 -18.03 -4.55
#